data_25f21bbc88e190bfa199a7ab86492f7c
#
_entry.id   25f21bbc88e190bfa199a7ab86492f7c
#
_cell.length_a   1.000
_cell.length_b   1.000
_cell.length_c   1.000
_cell.angle_alpha   90.00
_cell.angle_beta   90.00
_cell.angle_gamma   90.00
#
_symmetry.space_group_name_H-M   'P 1'
#
loop_
_entity.id
_entity.type
_entity.pdbx_description
1 polymer ?
#
loop_
_entity_poly.entity_id
_entity_poly.type
_entity_poly.pdbx_seq_one_letter_code
_entity_poly.pdbx_strand_id
1 'polypeptide(L)'
;MLRPRFNYDVIKEMMDYANLKVKEKQEEAKKYSLMHTSLLIVISNYNSILYGNVGNTRFYHIRGGYIVSQSKDDTIAQLLVDEEALNVSDMKFHRQRNDLLQAIGDFGKIKPNIIKSPVELMEKDIFCLTTVGFWENIDEHDMENDLSRFEDKKQWLNSLEKRILASLRDNIENYTIAQVEVQAVASPEPMEKDRSKLIKKIILIIMIVVVII
;
A
#
# COMPACT_ATOMS: atom_id res chain seq x y z
N MET A 1 -19.78 6.82 21.80
CA MET A 1 -18.80 7.02 20.73
C MET A 1 -18.10 5.70 20.51
N LEU A 2 -18.31 5.05 19.36
CA LEU A 2 -17.70 3.74 19.05
C LEU A 2 -16.19 3.94 18.88
N ARG A 3 -15.39 3.12 19.55
CA ARG A 3 -13.94 3.11 19.33
C ARG A 3 -13.67 2.69 17.90
N PRO A 4 -12.76 3.35 17.17
CA PRO A 4 -12.36 2.85 15.86
C PRO A 4 -11.83 1.42 16.05
N ARG A 5 -12.42 0.47 15.34
CA ARG A 5 -11.99 -0.92 15.38
C ARG A 5 -10.67 -1.02 14.62
N PHE A 6 -9.65 -1.60 15.21
CA PHE A 6 -8.40 -1.91 14.56
C PHE A 6 -8.40 -3.40 14.22
N ASN A 7 -9.03 -3.76 13.12
CA ASN A 7 -9.15 -5.13 12.66
C ASN A 7 -9.34 -5.20 11.14
N TYR A 8 -9.30 -6.41 10.61
CA TYR A 8 -9.55 -6.75 9.21
C TYR A 8 -10.85 -6.11 8.66
N ASP A 9 -11.95 -6.18 9.44
CA ASP A 9 -13.27 -5.73 8.96
C ASP A 9 -13.28 -4.25 8.63
N VAL A 10 -12.56 -3.42 9.37
CA VAL A 10 -12.49 -1.97 9.11
C VAL A 10 -11.88 -1.69 7.74
N ILE A 11 -10.76 -2.32 7.38
CA ILE A 11 -10.16 -2.14 6.06
C ILE A 11 -11.14 -2.62 4.98
N LYS A 12 -11.75 -3.78 5.21
CA LYS A 12 -12.73 -4.33 4.27
C LYS A 12 -13.92 -3.40 4.07
N GLU A 13 -14.52 -2.89 5.15
CA GLU A 13 -15.63 -1.93 5.10
C GLU A 13 -15.24 -0.65 4.34
N MET A 14 -14.02 -0.14 4.55
CA MET A 14 -13.51 1.04 3.84
C MET A 14 -13.36 0.78 2.33
N MET A 15 -12.84 -0.39 1.95
CA MET A 15 -12.68 -0.78 0.55
C MET A 15 -14.02 -1.04 -0.13
N ASP A 16 -14.95 -1.73 0.54
CA ASP A 16 -16.31 -1.94 0.04
C ASP A 16 -17.04 -0.59 -0.16
N TYR A 17 -16.86 0.35 0.78
CA TYR A 17 -17.42 1.70 0.66
C TYR A 17 -16.82 2.47 -0.51
N ALA A 18 -15.50 2.43 -0.69
CA ALA A 18 -14.85 3.05 -1.82
C ALA A 18 -15.36 2.46 -3.16
N ASN A 19 -15.48 1.13 -3.24
CA ASN A 19 -16.03 0.45 -4.41
C ASN A 19 -17.47 0.90 -4.71
N LEU A 20 -18.31 0.99 -3.68
CA LEU A 20 -19.67 1.51 -3.83
C LEU A 20 -19.67 2.93 -4.40
N LYS A 21 -18.83 3.82 -3.87
CA LYS A 21 -18.77 5.23 -4.30
C LYS A 21 -18.28 5.40 -5.74
N VAL A 22 -17.32 4.58 -6.18
CA VAL A 22 -16.90 4.58 -7.58
C VAL A 22 -18.03 4.10 -8.48
N LYS A 23 -18.76 3.05 -8.10
CA LYS A 23 -19.92 2.56 -8.86
C LYS A 23 -21.03 3.59 -8.96
N GLU A 24 -21.39 4.24 -7.85
CA GLU A 24 -22.36 5.35 -7.89
C GLU A 24 -21.91 6.43 -8.89
N LYS A 25 -20.61 6.72 -8.93
CA LYS A 25 -20.06 7.71 -9.87
C LYS A 25 -20.11 7.24 -11.33
N GLN A 26 -19.89 5.96 -11.59
CA GLN A 26 -20.01 5.38 -12.94
C GLN A 26 -21.45 5.51 -13.49
N GLU A 27 -22.46 5.41 -12.61
CA GLU A 27 -23.87 5.51 -12.98
C GLU A 27 -24.31 6.97 -13.26
N GLU A 28 -23.61 7.98 -12.76
CA GLU A 28 -24.00 9.39 -12.93
C GLU A 28 -23.94 9.86 -14.39
N ALA A 29 -22.96 9.38 -15.17
CA ALA A 29 -22.81 9.76 -16.57
C ALA A 29 -21.95 8.75 -17.35
N LYS A 30 -22.30 8.55 -18.64
CA LYS A 30 -21.58 7.64 -19.55
C LYS A 30 -20.06 7.85 -19.58
N LYS A 31 -19.58 9.09 -19.44
CA LYS A 31 -18.14 9.39 -19.42
C LYS A 31 -17.39 8.78 -18.23
N TYR A 32 -18.09 8.38 -17.17
CA TYR A 32 -17.52 7.75 -15.97
C TYR A 32 -17.69 6.23 -15.95
N SER A 33 -18.38 5.64 -16.94
CA SER A 33 -18.74 4.22 -16.94
C SER A 33 -17.56 3.24 -16.88
N LEU A 34 -16.35 3.69 -17.25
CA LEU A 34 -15.11 2.90 -17.20
C LEU A 34 -14.15 3.35 -16.08
N MET A 35 -14.63 4.13 -15.12
CA MET A 35 -13.80 4.63 -14.03
C MET A 35 -13.45 3.49 -13.06
N HIS A 36 -12.18 3.12 -12.99
CA HIS A 36 -11.63 2.11 -12.09
C HIS A 36 -10.40 2.66 -11.38
N THR A 37 -10.03 2.07 -10.26
CA THR A 37 -8.82 2.46 -9.54
C THR A 37 -8.26 1.31 -8.71
N SER A 38 -6.95 1.28 -8.53
CA SER A 38 -6.30 0.49 -7.48
C SER A 38 -6.37 1.25 -6.14
N LEU A 39 -6.47 0.52 -5.03
CA LEU A 39 -6.57 1.11 -3.70
C LEU A 39 -5.69 0.36 -2.71
N LEU A 40 -4.88 1.09 -1.97
CA LEU A 40 -4.10 0.58 -0.84
C LEU A 40 -4.47 1.38 0.42
N ILE A 41 -4.80 0.67 1.49
CA ILE A 41 -5.13 1.25 2.79
C ILE A 41 -4.18 0.69 3.84
N VAL A 42 -3.58 1.57 4.63
CA VAL A 42 -2.80 1.23 5.81
C VAL A 42 -3.41 1.94 7.01
N ILE A 43 -3.70 1.20 8.08
CA ILE A 43 -4.14 1.74 9.36
C ILE A 43 -3.14 1.40 10.45
N SER A 44 -2.96 2.28 11.41
CA SER A 44 -2.05 2.08 12.54
C SER A 44 -2.73 2.42 13.87
N ASN A 45 -2.34 1.70 14.92
CA ASN A 45 -2.71 1.98 16.31
C ASN A 45 -1.51 2.34 17.20
N TYR A 46 -0.41 2.82 16.61
CA TYR A 46 0.89 3.15 17.21
C TYR A 46 1.77 1.97 17.65
N ASN A 47 1.22 0.77 17.79
CA ASN A 47 1.97 -0.43 18.16
C ASN A 47 2.02 -1.43 17.01
N SER A 48 1.09 -1.32 16.11
CA SER A 48 0.98 -2.21 14.96
C SER A 48 0.27 -1.53 13.79
N ILE A 49 0.42 -2.13 12.61
CA ILE A 49 -0.29 -1.75 11.40
C ILE A 49 -1.09 -2.93 10.87
N LEU A 50 -2.15 -2.59 10.15
CA LEU A 50 -2.86 -3.47 9.22
C LEU A 50 -2.88 -2.78 7.86
N TYR A 51 -2.75 -3.55 6.80
CA TYR A 51 -2.90 -3.04 5.44
C TYR A 51 -3.67 -4.01 4.55
N GLY A 52 -4.20 -3.47 3.47
CA GLY A 52 -4.83 -4.24 2.41
C GLY A 52 -4.84 -3.46 1.12
N ASN A 53 -4.91 -4.18 0.00
CA ASN A 53 -4.94 -3.61 -1.34
C ASN A 53 -5.97 -4.30 -2.24
N VAL A 54 -6.38 -3.57 -3.27
CA VAL A 54 -7.10 -4.03 -4.47
C VAL A 54 -6.37 -3.45 -5.66
N GLY A 55 -6.04 -4.27 -6.65
CA GLY A 55 -5.26 -3.87 -7.81
C GLY A 55 -3.75 -4.01 -7.61
N ASN A 56 -2.96 -3.11 -8.21
CA ASN A 56 -1.50 -3.22 -8.30
C ASN A 56 -0.74 -2.09 -7.58
N THR A 57 -1.33 -1.43 -6.61
CA THR A 57 -0.60 -0.58 -5.66
C THR A 57 0.12 -1.44 -4.64
N ARG A 58 1.39 -1.11 -4.34
CA ARG A 58 2.21 -1.92 -3.43
C ARG A 58 2.52 -1.21 -2.13
N PHE A 59 2.46 -1.99 -1.07
CA PHE A 59 2.96 -1.67 0.26
C PHE A 59 4.29 -2.39 0.46
N TYR A 60 5.29 -1.67 0.98
CA TYR A 60 6.56 -2.25 1.41
C TYR A 60 6.80 -1.93 2.88
N HIS A 61 7.23 -2.94 3.63
CA HIS A 61 7.72 -2.79 4.99
C HIS A 61 9.23 -3.03 5.00
N ILE A 62 9.98 -2.02 5.42
CA ILE A 62 11.43 -2.06 5.50
C ILE A 62 11.83 -2.01 6.98
N ARG A 63 12.65 -2.94 7.40
CA ARG A 63 13.20 -3.07 8.75
C ARG A 63 14.69 -3.39 8.70
N GLY A 64 15.49 -2.65 9.46
CA GLY A 64 16.94 -2.86 9.45
C GLY A 64 17.61 -2.61 8.09
N GLY A 65 16.98 -1.82 7.22
CA GLY A 65 17.47 -1.53 5.88
C GLY A 65 17.01 -2.48 4.78
N TYR A 66 16.24 -3.53 5.12
CA TYR A 66 15.78 -4.56 4.18
C TYR A 66 14.26 -4.61 4.09
N ILE A 67 13.74 -4.92 2.90
CA ILE A 67 12.31 -5.17 2.69
C ILE A 67 11.97 -6.53 3.32
N VAL A 68 11.25 -6.50 4.44
CA VAL A 68 10.84 -7.70 5.18
C VAL A 68 9.48 -8.22 4.79
N SER A 69 8.64 -7.38 4.18
CA SER A 69 7.38 -7.81 3.57
C SER A 69 6.89 -6.81 2.53
N GLN A 70 6.09 -7.31 1.57
CA GLN A 70 5.36 -6.49 0.60
C GLN A 70 3.97 -7.06 0.35
N SER A 71 3.05 -6.21 -0.13
CA SER A 71 1.74 -6.66 -0.58
C SER A 71 1.83 -7.40 -1.91
N LYS A 72 0.86 -8.28 -2.17
CA LYS A 72 0.70 -8.95 -3.47
C LYS A 72 -0.20 -8.11 -4.38
N ASP A 73 0.11 -8.10 -5.67
CA ASP A 73 -0.72 -7.46 -6.68
C ASP A 73 -1.95 -8.33 -7.01
N ASP A 74 -3.04 -7.71 -7.41
CA ASP A 74 -4.19 -8.40 -8.00
C ASP A 74 -4.07 -8.40 -9.53
N THR A 75 -3.03 -9.06 -10.06
CA THR A 75 -2.76 -9.14 -11.51
C THR A 75 -2.68 -10.57 -12.00
N ILE A 76 -2.84 -10.74 -13.33
CA ILE A 76 -2.68 -12.05 -13.96
C ILE A 76 -1.26 -12.59 -13.73
N ALA A 77 -0.23 -11.74 -13.82
CA ALA A 77 1.13 -12.18 -13.58
C ALA A 77 1.34 -12.67 -12.12
N GLN A 78 0.74 -12.00 -11.13
CA GLN A 78 0.79 -12.47 -9.74
C GLN A 78 0.06 -13.80 -9.56
N LEU A 79 -1.10 -13.98 -10.21
CA LEU A 79 -1.81 -15.26 -10.20
C LEU A 79 -0.94 -16.40 -10.74
N LEU A 80 -0.24 -16.16 -11.86
CA LEU A 80 0.69 -17.16 -12.42
C LEU A 80 1.85 -17.49 -11.49
N VAL A 81 2.33 -16.51 -10.71
CA VAL A 81 3.34 -16.75 -9.66
C VAL A 81 2.77 -17.61 -8.54
N ASP A 82 1.55 -17.29 -8.08
CA ASP A 82 0.89 -18.02 -7.00
C ASP A 82 0.55 -19.48 -7.40
N GLU A 83 0.35 -19.73 -8.70
CA GLU A 83 0.14 -21.07 -9.29
C GLU A 83 1.45 -21.76 -9.71
N GLU A 84 2.62 -21.19 -9.35
CA GLU A 84 3.95 -21.72 -9.71
C GLU A 84 4.21 -21.83 -11.24
N ALA A 85 3.38 -21.14 -12.05
CA ALA A 85 3.49 -21.10 -13.51
C ALA A 85 4.46 -20.00 -14.00
N LEU A 86 4.87 -19.07 -13.13
CA LEU A 86 5.78 -17.98 -13.40
C LEU A 86 6.71 -17.78 -12.19
N ASN A 87 8.02 -17.55 -12.44
CA ASN A 87 8.93 -17.18 -11.35
C ASN A 87 8.67 -15.73 -10.90
N VAL A 88 8.85 -15.43 -9.62
CA VAL A 88 8.71 -14.09 -9.07
C VAL A 88 9.63 -13.09 -9.79
N SER A 89 10.88 -13.49 -10.09
CA SER A 89 11.84 -12.65 -10.82
C SER A 89 11.37 -12.23 -12.22
N ASP A 90 10.52 -13.04 -12.84
CA ASP A 90 10.07 -12.84 -14.21
C ASP A 90 8.74 -12.05 -14.26
N MET A 91 8.06 -11.92 -13.12
CA MET A 91 6.76 -11.24 -13.02
C MET A 91 6.80 -9.80 -13.55
N LYS A 92 7.86 -9.04 -13.21
CA LYS A 92 8.04 -7.65 -13.63
C LYS A 92 8.13 -7.48 -15.15
N PHE A 93 8.61 -8.50 -15.86
CA PHE A 93 8.77 -8.49 -17.31
C PHE A 93 7.62 -9.18 -18.05
N HIS A 94 6.68 -9.77 -17.31
CA HIS A 94 5.56 -10.48 -17.91
C HIS A 94 4.62 -9.51 -18.63
N ARG A 95 4.10 -9.93 -19.79
CA ARG A 95 3.21 -9.09 -20.62
C ARG A 95 1.96 -8.63 -19.87
N GLN A 96 1.42 -9.49 -19.00
CA GLN A 96 0.18 -9.26 -18.24
C GLN A 96 0.44 -8.82 -16.81
N ARG A 97 1.60 -8.19 -16.53
CA ARG A 97 1.94 -7.72 -15.18
C ARG A 97 1.00 -6.64 -14.65
N ASN A 98 0.35 -5.89 -15.56
CA ASN A 98 -0.60 -4.82 -15.25
C ASN A 98 -2.06 -5.19 -15.57
N ASP A 99 -2.31 -6.40 -16.09
CA ASP A 99 -3.67 -6.87 -16.33
C ASP A 99 -4.32 -7.22 -14.99
N LEU A 100 -5.19 -6.33 -14.49
CA LEU A 100 -5.81 -6.47 -13.19
C LEU A 100 -6.85 -7.60 -13.18
N LEU A 101 -6.85 -8.39 -12.12
CA LEU A 101 -7.89 -9.39 -11.83
C LEU A 101 -9.12 -8.74 -11.19
N GLN A 102 -8.89 -7.63 -10.46
CA GLN A 102 -9.93 -6.82 -9.85
C GLN A 102 -9.45 -5.39 -9.59
N ALA A 103 -10.38 -4.46 -9.60
CA ALA A 103 -10.16 -3.06 -9.26
C ALA A 103 -11.35 -2.50 -8.47
N ILE A 104 -11.16 -1.37 -7.82
CA ILE A 104 -12.26 -0.57 -7.26
C ILE A 104 -13.07 -0.01 -8.44
N GLY A 105 -14.37 -0.24 -8.45
CA GLY A 105 -15.28 0.10 -9.55
C GLY A 105 -15.69 -1.10 -10.41
N ASP A 106 -15.11 -2.28 -10.20
CA ASP A 106 -15.49 -3.50 -10.91
C ASP A 106 -16.91 -3.96 -10.59
N PHE A 107 -17.53 -4.65 -11.53
CA PHE A 107 -18.84 -5.27 -11.32
C PHE A 107 -18.73 -6.41 -10.29
N GLY A 108 -19.67 -6.43 -9.36
CA GLY A 108 -19.73 -7.46 -8.33
C GLY A 108 -19.04 -7.06 -7.01
N LYS A 109 -18.67 -8.07 -6.22
CA LYS A 109 -17.97 -7.90 -4.94
C LYS A 109 -16.48 -8.01 -5.15
N ILE A 110 -15.75 -7.04 -4.66
CA ILE A 110 -14.28 -7.11 -4.57
C ILE A 110 -13.86 -8.09 -3.46
N LYS A 111 -12.68 -8.68 -3.61
CA LYS A 111 -12.04 -9.55 -2.63
C LYS A 111 -10.67 -8.97 -2.26
N PRO A 112 -10.62 -7.94 -1.42
CA PRO A 112 -9.37 -7.28 -1.09
C PRO A 112 -8.32 -8.23 -0.50
N ASN A 113 -7.07 -8.04 -0.87
CA ASN A 113 -5.93 -8.66 -0.21
C ASN A 113 -5.64 -7.91 1.09
N ILE A 114 -6.10 -8.42 2.22
CA ILE A 114 -5.89 -7.82 3.55
C ILE A 114 -5.07 -8.78 4.39
N ILE A 115 -4.02 -8.30 5.05
CA ILE A 115 -3.24 -9.14 5.97
C ILE A 115 -4.12 -9.63 7.13
N LYS A 116 -3.95 -10.90 7.49
CA LYS A 116 -4.78 -11.55 8.51
C LYS A 116 -4.47 -11.12 9.93
N SER A 117 -3.21 -10.74 10.18
CA SER A 117 -2.72 -10.36 11.51
C SER A 117 -1.99 -9.03 11.44
N PRO A 118 -2.14 -8.17 12.47
CA PRO A 118 -1.38 -6.94 12.56
C PRO A 118 0.13 -7.21 12.56
N VAL A 119 0.87 -6.32 11.91
CA VAL A 119 2.35 -6.29 11.96
C VAL A 119 2.75 -5.38 13.11
N GLU A 120 3.51 -5.92 14.07
CA GLU A 120 4.07 -5.13 15.18
C GLU A 120 5.10 -4.13 14.67
N LEU A 121 5.02 -2.90 15.17
CA LEU A 121 5.93 -1.81 14.83
C LEU A 121 7.21 -1.90 15.66
N MET A 122 8.32 -1.54 15.03
CA MET A 122 9.59 -1.25 15.71
C MET A 122 10.04 0.16 15.35
N GLU A 123 10.81 0.78 16.24
CA GLU A 123 11.46 2.05 15.91
C GLU A 123 12.34 1.90 14.67
N LYS A 124 12.34 2.93 13.83
CA LYS A 124 13.02 2.96 12.53
C LYS A 124 12.43 2.04 11.45
N ASP A 125 11.28 1.38 11.69
CA ASP A 125 10.54 0.76 10.59
C ASP A 125 10.15 1.83 9.57
N ILE A 126 10.25 1.48 8.30
CA ILE A 126 9.85 2.34 7.18
C ILE A 126 8.74 1.63 6.41
N PHE A 127 7.68 2.36 6.11
CA PHE A 127 6.59 1.90 5.25
C PHE A 127 6.55 2.75 4.00
N CYS A 128 6.48 2.09 2.85
CA CYS A 128 6.30 2.76 1.57
C CYS A 128 4.99 2.30 0.93
N LEU A 129 4.22 3.27 0.43
CA LEU A 129 3.03 3.05 -0.37
C LEU A 129 3.33 3.57 -1.76
N THR A 130 3.18 2.73 -2.77
CA THR A 130 3.62 3.03 -4.12
C THR A 130 2.56 2.73 -5.16
N THR A 131 2.62 3.47 -6.26
CA THR A 131 1.85 3.20 -7.47
C THR A 131 2.65 2.37 -8.46
N VAL A 132 1.97 1.84 -9.47
CA VAL A 132 2.58 1.00 -10.52
C VAL A 132 3.76 1.69 -11.21
N GLY A 133 3.64 2.97 -11.56
CA GLY A 133 4.72 3.71 -12.21
C GLY A 133 5.99 3.83 -11.36
N PHE A 134 5.90 3.67 -10.03
CA PHE A 134 7.06 3.59 -9.17
C PHE A 134 7.74 2.22 -9.25
N TRP A 135 7.03 1.13 -8.88
CA TRP A 135 7.65 -0.19 -8.74
C TRP A 135 7.99 -0.86 -10.08
N GLU A 136 7.42 -0.41 -11.19
CA GLU A 136 7.89 -0.84 -12.52
C GLU A 136 9.28 -0.31 -12.88
N ASN A 137 9.67 0.82 -12.30
CA ASN A 137 10.93 1.50 -12.62
C ASN A 137 12.00 1.34 -11.52
N ILE A 138 11.63 0.94 -10.31
CA ILE A 138 12.52 0.76 -9.17
C ILE A 138 12.42 -0.68 -8.68
N ASP A 139 13.56 -1.34 -8.54
CA ASP A 139 13.64 -2.66 -7.93
C ASP A 139 13.76 -2.57 -6.41
N GLU A 140 13.32 -3.60 -5.72
CA GLU A 140 13.48 -3.74 -4.27
C GLU A 140 14.94 -3.59 -3.84
N HIS A 141 15.85 -4.16 -4.62
CA HIS A 141 17.30 -4.04 -4.40
C HIS A 141 17.80 -2.59 -4.53
N ASP A 142 17.28 -1.81 -5.49
CA ASP A 142 17.58 -0.39 -5.61
C ASP A 142 17.08 0.41 -4.41
N MET A 143 15.88 0.09 -3.90
CA MET A 143 15.34 0.71 -2.69
C MET A 143 16.25 0.49 -1.48
N GLU A 144 16.70 -0.76 -1.25
CA GLU A 144 17.56 -1.15 -0.15
C GLU A 144 18.96 -0.53 -0.27
N ASN A 145 19.57 -0.60 -1.46
CA ASN A 145 20.90 -0.06 -1.72
C ASN A 145 20.96 1.46 -1.51
N ASP A 146 19.97 2.18 -2.05
CA ASP A 146 19.96 3.63 -1.87
C ASP A 146 19.64 4.00 -0.41
N LEU A 147 18.75 3.24 0.27
CA LEU A 147 18.46 3.47 1.69
C LEU A 147 19.72 3.34 2.55
N SER A 148 20.61 2.41 2.23
CA SER A 148 21.87 2.21 2.96
C SER A 148 22.86 3.38 2.82
N ARG A 149 22.70 4.21 1.77
CA ARG A 149 23.59 5.34 1.46
C ARG A 149 23.16 6.65 2.07
N PHE A 150 21.88 6.79 2.44
CA PHE A 150 21.30 8.04 2.90
C PHE A 150 20.68 7.89 4.28
N GLU A 151 21.17 8.65 5.26
CA GLU A 151 20.52 8.75 6.57
C GLU A 151 19.21 9.54 6.47
N ASP A 152 19.20 10.62 5.70
CA ASP A 152 18.01 11.43 5.43
C ASP A 152 17.10 10.76 4.41
N LYS A 153 15.89 10.42 4.85
CA LYS A 153 14.89 9.75 4.02
C LYS A 153 14.40 10.58 2.82
N LYS A 154 14.49 11.90 2.93
CA LYS A 154 14.21 12.80 1.80
C LYS A 154 15.27 12.66 0.70
N GLN A 155 16.55 12.55 1.08
CA GLN A 155 17.62 12.32 0.11
C GLN A 155 17.50 10.95 -0.53
N TRP A 156 17.11 9.93 0.24
CA TRP A 156 16.80 8.60 -0.27
C TRP A 156 15.66 8.64 -1.32
N LEU A 157 14.52 9.26 -1.02
CA LEU A 157 13.42 9.42 -1.98
C LEU A 157 13.85 10.17 -3.24
N ASN A 158 14.65 11.24 -3.09
CA ASN A 158 15.19 11.98 -4.24
C ASN A 158 16.13 11.12 -5.10
N SER A 159 16.88 10.17 -4.49
CA SER A 159 17.73 9.25 -5.27
C SER A 159 16.91 8.28 -6.09
N LEU A 160 15.82 7.74 -5.53
CA LEU A 160 14.89 6.87 -6.24
C LEU A 160 14.20 7.62 -7.40
N GLU A 161 13.75 8.84 -7.17
CA GLU A 161 13.20 9.69 -8.24
C GLU A 161 14.20 9.92 -9.38
N LYS A 162 15.46 10.23 -9.07
CA LYS A 162 16.50 10.38 -10.09
C LYS A 162 16.70 9.11 -10.92
N ARG A 163 16.58 7.92 -10.33
CA ARG A 163 16.64 6.66 -11.07
C ARG A 163 15.49 6.51 -12.04
N ILE A 164 14.26 6.83 -11.62
CA ILE A 164 13.08 6.81 -12.51
C ILE A 164 13.29 7.75 -13.68
N LEU A 165 13.71 9.00 -13.41
CA LEU A 165 13.94 10.00 -14.46
C LEU A 165 15.11 9.66 -15.37
N ALA A 166 16.09 8.90 -14.90
CA ALA A 166 17.22 8.44 -15.69
C ALA A 166 16.90 7.17 -16.49
N SER A 167 15.78 6.48 -16.22
CA SER A 167 15.35 5.35 -17.01
C SER A 167 14.96 5.87 -18.42
N LEU A 168 15.64 5.36 -19.46
CA LEU A 168 15.43 5.78 -20.87
C LEU A 168 14.10 5.25 -21.46
N ARG A 169 13.07 5.09 -20.67
CA ARG A 169 11.75 4.64 -21.15
C ARG A 169 10.99 5.84 -21.70
N ASP A 170 10.57 5.75 -22.94
CA ASP A 170 9.84 6.82 -23.66
C ASP A 170 8.47 7.16 -23.05
N ASN A 171 7.90 6.25 -22.22
CA ASN A 171 6.63 6.42 -21.53
C ASN A 171 6.78 6.00 -20.06
N ILE A 172 7.15 6.93 -19.20
CA ILE A 172 7.09 6.73 -17.74
C ILE A 172 5.65 7.03 -17.30
N GLU A 173 4.97 6.04 -16.74
CA GLU A 173 3.67 6.26 -16.11
C GLU A 173 3.81 7.18 -14.89
N ASN A 174 2.74 7.89 -14.55
CA ASN A 174 2.69 8.69 -13.33
C ASN A 174 3.06 7.80 -12.13
N TYR A 175 4.01 8.25 -11.33
CA TYR A 175 4.50 7.52 -10.17
C TYR A 175 4.30 8.30 -8.89
N THR A 176 4.06 7.56 -7.83
CA THR A 176 3.97 8.11 -6.47
C THR A 176 4.61 7.14 -5.50
N ILE A 177 5.37 7.68 -4.56
CA ILE A 177 5.80 6.98 -3.35
C ILE A 177 5.48 7.87 -2.15
N ALA A 178 4.79 7.30 -1.17
CA ALA A 178 4.61 7.89 0.15
C ALA A 178 5.39 7.06 1.16
N GLN A 179 6.20 7.71 1.99
CA GLN A 179 7.05 7.06 2.99
C GLN A 179 6.68 7.54 4.39
N VAL A 180 6.62 6.59 5.33
CA VAL A 180 6.45 6.82 6.76
C VAL A 180 7.56 6.11 7.51
N GLU A 181 8.26 6.81 8.41
CA GLU A 181 9.24 6.22 9.33
C GLU A 181 8.68 6.23 10.75
N VAL A 182 8.78 5.10 11.43
CA VAL A 182 8.38 4.96 12.84
C VAL A 182 9.43 5.59 13.74
N GLN A 183 9.11 6.73 14.33
CA GLN A 183 10.03 7.46 15.22
C GLN A 183 10.06 6.87 16.63
N ALA A 184 8.90 6.41 17.12
CA ALA A 184 8.76 5.76 18.42
C ALA A 184 7.54 4.84 18.42
N VAL A 185 7.62 3.77 19.17
CA VAL A 185 6.50 2.86 19.44
C VAL A 185 5.93 3.19 20.81
N ALA A 186 4.59 3.23 20.92
CA ALA A 186 3.97 3.46 22.22
C ALA A 186 4.34 2.33 23.17
N SER A 187 4.94 2.65 24.33
CA SER A 187 5.10 1.68 25.40
C SER A 187 3.73 1.13 25.79
N PRO A 188 3.56 -0.18 26.02
CA PRO A 188 2.36 -0.70 26.65
C PRO A 188 2.28 -0.11 28.05
N GLU A 189 1.60 1.03 28.21
CA GLU A 189 1.30 1.53 29.56
C GLU A 189 0.43 0.49 30.25
N PRO A 190 0.71 0.19 31.53
CA PRO A 190 -0.21 -0.60 32.35
C PRO A 190 -1.57 0.09 32.27
N MET A 191 -2.62 -0.67 31.97
CA MET A 191 -3.99 -0.15 31.83
C MET A 191 -4.40 0.60 33.09
N GLU A 192 -4.12 1.89 33.13
CA GLU A 192 -4.64 2.77 34.17
C GLU A 192 -6.16 2.85 34.01
N LYS A 193 -6.88 2.61 35.09
CA LYS A 193 -8.35 2.52 35.15
C LYS A 193 -9.07 3.85 34.83
N ASP A 194 -8.37 4.92 34.49
CA ASP A 194 -8.97 6.22 34.20
C ASP A 194 -9.28 6.35 32.69
N ARG A 195 -10.49 5.95 32.34
CA ARG A 195 -11.02 5.93 30.98
C ARG A 195 -11.17 7.32 30.32
N SER A 196 -11.05 8.41 31.06
CA SER A 196 -11.32 9.77 30.52
C SER A 196 -10.12 10.37 29.78
N LYS A 197 -8.88 9.98 30.12
CA LYS A 197 -7.65 10.47 29.51
C LYS A 197 -7.22 9.73 28.24
N LEU A 198 -7.70 8.49 28.06
CA LEU A 198 -7.33 7.62 26.92
C LEU A 198 -7.92 8.07 25.58
N ILE A 199 -8.95 8.92 25.61
CA ILE A 199 -9.68 9.36 24.39
C ILE A 199 -8.87 10.36 23.54
N LYS A 200 -7.84 10.99 24.09
CA LYS A 200 -7.06 12.04 23.39
C LYS A 200 -5.82 11.56 22.64
N LYS A 201 -5.46 10.29 22.68
CA LYS A 201 -4.18 9.79 22.13
C LYS A 201 -4.29 8.78 20.96
N ILE A 202 -5.47 8.52 20.44
CA ILE A 202 -5.60 7.66 19.25
C ILE A 202 -5.71 8.57 18.01
N ILE A 203 -4.58 8.92 17.43
CA ILE A 203 -4.55 9.44 16.06
C ILE A 203 -4.49 8.22 15.15
N LEU A 204 -5.59 7.91 14.48
CA LEU A 204 -5.63 6.94 13.41
C LEU A 204 -4.99 7.59 12.19
N ILE A 205 -3.79 7.19 11.82
CA ILE A 205 -3.18 7.62 10.56
C ILE A 205 -3.75 6.71 9.48
N ILE A 206 -4.67 7.24 8.68
CA ILE A 206 -5.18 6.57 7.48
C ILE A 206 -4.39 7.14 6.32
N MET A 207 -3.56 6.32 5.69
CA MET A 207 -2.93 6.65 4.43
C MET A 207 -3.65 5.91 3.31
N ILE A 208 -4.24 6.67 2.41
CA ILE A 208 -4.94 6.15 1.23
C ILE A 208 -4.16 6.60 0.00
N VAL A 209 -3.66 5.64 -0.76
CA VAL A 209 -3.12 5.91 -2.09
C VAL A 209 -4.16 5.49 -3.11
N VAL A 210 -4.71 6.47 -3.82
CA VAL A 210 -5.69 6.26 -4.89
C VAL A 210 -5.01 6.59 -6.21
N VAL A 211 -4.97 5.63 -7.11
CA VAL A 211 -4.51 5.83 -8.49
C VAL A 211 -5.73 5.76 -9.39
N ILE A 212 -6.08 6.88 -9.98
CA ILE A 212 -7.15 6.94 -11.00
C ILE A 212 -6.50 6.63 -12.33
N ILE A 213 -6.91 5.54 -12.95
CA ILE A 213 -6.50 5.12 -14.30
C ILE A 213 -7.50 5.64 -15.32
#